data_6d9a1d24aa5aa9b243e8c676c09a601e
#
_entry.id   6d9a1d24aa5aa9b243e8c676c09a601e
#
_cell.length_a   1.000
_cell.length_b   1.000
_cell.length_c   1.000
_cell.angle_alpha   90.00
_cell.angle_beta   90.00
_cell.angle_gamma   90.00
#
_symmetry.space_group_name_H-M   'P 1'
#
loop_
_entity.id
_entity.type
_entity.pdbx_description
1 polymer ?
#
loop_
_entity_poly.entity_id
_entity_poly.type
_entity_poly.pdbx_seq_one_letter_code
_entity_poly.pdbx_strand_id
1 'polypeptide(L)'
;MLFAGLTAYADDDDDERQPNSCATLPGYSALKAALSTAVAAEGSGLNLHMWATIVDRDGIVCAVAFSGVDRGAQWPGSRVISAQKANTGNSFSLDGSASSNGSGPAFPPLAHPAGLALSTANLWYAVQPGGSLFGLQESNPVDTGNAYRGPSSAYGTARDPLVGRKIGGVNVFGGGLGLYAAGKKIVGGLGLSGDTSCADHFIAWRVRNLLSLDHLAGVFPVSGDAARPDNIVFDLTPNAFGGPDSFSPGGFGQPKCINTGNPATLPAVQP
;
A
#
# COMPACT_ATOMS: atom_id res chain seq x y z
N MET A 1 16.90 -55.76 6.71
CA MET A 1 16.98 -54.58 5.85
C MET A 1 15.57 -54.09 5.56
N LEU A 2 15.13 -53.06 6.33
CA LEU A 2 13.85 -52.39 6.04
C LEU A 2 14.13 -51.17 5.19
N PHE A 3 13.54 -51.12 4.01
CA PHE A 3 13.49 -49.92 3.19
C PHE A 3 12.28 -49.10 3.63
N ALA A 4 12.53 -47.94 4.25
CA ALA A 4 11.52 -46.94 4.49
C ALA A 4 11.30 -46.17 3.16
N GLY A 5 10.10 -46.29 2.59
CA GLY A 5 9.69 -45.51 1.42
C GLY A 5 9.51 -44.05 1.84
N LEU A 6 10.26 -43.15 1.21
CA LEU A 6 9.96 -41.71 1.21
C LEU A 6 8.72 -41.50 0.34
N THR A 7 7.59 -41.20 0.93
CA THR A 7 6.46 -40.61 0.21
C THR A 7 6.86 -39.17 -0.14
N ALA A 8 7.08 -38.92 -1.43
CA ALA A 8 7.12 -37.55 -1.94
C ALA A 8 5.70 -36.96 -1.75
N TYR A 9 5.60 -35.88 -0.98
CA TYR A 9 4.44 -35.04 -1.04
C TYR A 9 4.47 -34.38 -2.41
N ALA A 10 3.52 -34.72 -3.27
CA ALA A 10 3.20 -33.93 -4.43
C ALA A 10 2.62 -32.62 -3.89
N ASP A 11 3.23 -31.50 -4.23
CA ASP A 11 2.56 -30.21 -4.19
C ASP A 11 1.40 -30.31 -5.19
N ASP A 12 0.21 -30.59 -4.69
CA ASP A 12 -1.03 -30.32 -5.40
C ASP A 12 -1.13 -28.80 -5.53
N ASP A 13 -0.59 -28.26 -6.62
CA ASP A 13 -0.94 -26.96 -7.16
C ASP A 13 -2.43 -27.04 -7.58
N ASP A 14 -3.32 -27.11 -6.61
CA ASP A 14 -4.72 -26.82 -6.79
C ASP A 14 -4.83 -25.33 -7.12
N ASP A 15 -4.63 -25.05 -8.42
CA ASP A 15 -4.93 -23.80 -9.08
C ASP A 15 -6.48 -23.65 -9.09
N GLU A 16 -7.10 -23.63 -7.90
CA GLU A 16 -8.47 -23.17 -7.73
C GLU A 16 -8.47 -21.72 -8.19
N ARG A 17 -8.83 -21.52 -9.45
CA ARG A 17 -9.14 -20.19 -10.00
C ARG A 17 -10.26 -19.62 -9.18
N GLN A 18 -9.88 -18.90 -8.12
CA GLN A 18 -10.78 -18.05 -7.35
C GLN A 18 -11.59 -17.20 -8.33
N PRO A 19 -12.87 -17.00 -8.10
CA PRO A 19 -13.68 -16.14 -8.96
C PRO A 19 -12.93 -14.83 -9.13
N ASN A 20 -12.78 -14.39 -10.37
CA ASN A 20 -11.87 -13.33 -10.80
C ASN A 20 -12.21 -11.98 -10.14
N SER A 21 -11.84 -11.83 -8.87
CA SER A 21 -12.05 -10.63 -8.06
C SER A 21 -11.35 -9.41 -8.67
N CYS A 22 -10.31 -9.62 -9.48
CA CYS A 22 -9.67 -8.59 -10.28
C CYS A 22 -10.57 -8.02 -11.40
N ALA A 23 -11.67 -8.69 -11.77
CA ALA A 23 -12.53 -8.24 -12.87
C ALA A 23 -13.23 -6.89 -12.60
N THR A 24 -13.38 -6.52 -11.32
CA THR A 24 -13.97 -5.24 -10.90
C THR A 24 -12.94 -4.15 -10.63
N LEU A 25 -11.66 -4.47 -10.74
CA LEU A 25 -10.55 -3.55 -10.49
C LEU A 25 -9.92 -3.06 -11.80
N PRO A 26 -9.26 -1.88 -11.80
CA PRO A 26 -8.57 -1.38 -12.97
C PRO A 26 -7.46 -2.33 -13.43
N GLY A 27 -7.50 -2.72 -14.71
CA GLY A 27 -6.44 -3.51 -15.33
C GLY A 27 -5.22 -2.68 -15.72
N TYR A 28 -4.25 -3.33 -16.38
CA TYR A 28 -2.97 -2.76 -16.78
C TYR A 28 -3.09 -1.39 -17.49
N SER A 29 -3.95 -1.27 -18.49
CA SER A 29 -4.04 -0.05 -19.30
C SER A 29 -4.51 1.16 -18.51
N ALA A 30 -5.51 0.99 -17.64
CA ALA A 30 -6.02 2.04 -16.77
C ALA A 30 -4.95 2.44 -15.73
N LEU A 31 -4.31 1.45 -15.07
CA LEU A 31 -3.24 1.70 -14.12
C LEU A 31 -2.05 2.43 -14.77
N LYS A 32 -1.61 2.00 -15.95
CA LYS A 32 -0.49 2.62 -16.68
C LYS A 32 -0.79 4.06 -17.05
N ALA A 33 -2.00 4.37 -17.52
CA ALA A 33 -2.42 5.72 -17.87
C ALA A 33 -2.45 6.62 -16.63
N ALA A 34 -3.10 6.18 -15.54
CA ALA A 34 -3.16 6.92 -14.28
C ALA A 34 -1.76 7.17 -13.70
N LEU A 35 -0.90 6.13 -13.70
CA LEU A 35 0.48 6.23 -13.23
C LEU A 35 1.28 7.27 -14.03
N SER A 36 1.21 7.22 -15.35
CA SER A 36 1.94 8.17 -16.22
C SER A 36 1.50 9.61 -15.98
N THR A 37 0.19 9.83 -15.82
CA THR A 37 -0.38 11.15 -15.51
C THR A 37 0.05 11.65 -14.13
N ALA A 38 -0.01 10.78 -13.11
CA ALA A 38 0.35 11.14 -11.75
C ALA A 38 1.85 11.46 -11.60
N VAL A 39 2.72 10.67 -12.22
CA VAL A 39 4.17 10.91 -12.22
C VAL A 39 4.50 12.25 -12.89
N ALA A 40 3.88 12.56 -14.02
CA ALA A 40 4.10 13.83 -14.71
C ALA A 40 3.61 15.05 -13.91
N ALA A 41 2.67 14.87 -12.99
CA ALA A 41 2.09 15.94 -12.17
C ALA A 41 2.79 16.13 -10.82
N GLU A 42 3.72 15.25 -10.44
CA GLU A 42 4.40 15.28 -9.13
C GLU A 42 5.83 15.79 -9.28
N GLY A 43 6.17 16.82 -8.49
CA GLY A 43 7.49 17.44 -8.50
C GLY A 43 8.30 17.27 -7.20
N SER A 44 7.79 16.47 -6.25
CA SER A 44 8.52 16.14 -5.02
C SER A 44 9.51 15.00 -5.21
N GLY A 45 10.32 14.72 -4.21
CA GLY A 45 11.30 13.65 -4.22
C GLY A 45 12.46 13.89 -5.18
N LEU A 46 12.83 12.85 -5.89
CA LEU A 46 13.96 12.77 -6.82
C LEU A 46 13.52 12.79 -8.30
N ASN A 47 12.23 12.90 -8.56
CA ASN A 47 11.62 12.91 -9.89
C ASN A 47 11.92 11.65 -10.72
N LEU A 48 11.78 10.48 -10.10
CA LEU A 48 12.08 9.18 -10.70
C LEU A 48 10.84 8.51 -11.30
N HIS A 49 11.09 7.53 -12.17
CA HIS A 49 10.05 6.63 -12.65
C HIS A 49 9.50 5.76 -11.52
N MET A 50 8.26 5.28 -11.68
CA MET A 50 7.53 4.58 -10.64
C MET A 50 7.03 3.21 -11.09
N TRP A 51 7.04 2.26 -10.17
CA TRP A 51 6.27 1.02 -10.24
C TRP A 51 4.95 1.20 -9.51
N ALA A 52 3.88 0.62 -10.07
CA ALA A 52 2.55 0.60 -9.45
C ALA A 52 1.98 -0.82 -9.51
N THR A 53 1.34 -1.24 -8.43
CA THR A 53 0.67 -2.54 -8.31
C THR A 53 -0.72 -2.35 -7.72
N ILE A 54 -1.73 -3.04 -8.28
CA ILE A 54 -3.06 -3.19 -7.71
C ILE A 54 -3.21 -4.63 -7.23
N VAL A 55 -3.71 -4.81 -6.01
CA VAL A 55 -4.17 -6.10 -5.48
C VAL A 55 -5.66 -6.05 -5.17
N ASP A 56 -6.33 -7.19 -5.27
CA ASP A 56 -7.70 -7.34 -4.77
C ASP A 56 -7.74 -7.51 -3.24
N ARG A 57 -8.94 -7.75 -2.71
CA ARG A 57 -9.14 -7.88 -1.26
C ARG A 57 -8.46 -9.10 -0.66
N ASP A 58 -8.21 -10.14 -1.44
CA ASP A 58 -7.51 -11.37 -1.04
C ASP A 58 -5.99 -11.30 -1.24
N GLY A 59 -5.48 -10.14 -1.68
CA GLY A 59 -4.07 -9.90 -1.93
C GLY A 59 -3.56 -10.45 -3.28
N ILE A 60 -4.47 -10.83 -4.20
CA ILE A 60 -4.11 -11.27 -5.55
C ILE A 60 -3.71 -10.05 -6.37
N VAL A 61 -2.55 -10.09 -7.01
CA VAL A 61 -2.09 -9.02 -7.91
C VAL A 61 -2.95 -8.99 -9.17
N CYS A 62 -3.62 -7.87 -9.41
CA CYS A 62 -4.50 -7.66 -10.56
C CYS A 62 -3.82 -6.92 -11.71
N ALA A 63 -2.92 -6.00 -11.40
CA ALA A 63 -2.17 -5.25 -12.40
C ALA A 63 -0.84 -4.79 -11.85
N VAL A 64 0.18 -4.75 -12.70
CA VAL A 64 1.49 -4.15 -12.42
C VAL A 64 1.86 -3.24 -13.60
N ALA A 65 2.27 -2.01 -13.33
CA ALA A 65 2.70 -1.06 -14.35
C ALA A 65 4.02 -0.38 -13.95
N PHE A 66 4.79 0.04 -14.95
CA PHE A 66 6.00 0.85 -14.78
C PHE A 66 5.88 2.13 -15.60
N SER A 67 6.18 3.30 -15.05
CA SER A 67 6.04 4.58 -15.77
C SER A 67 7.11 4.79 -16.83
N GLY A 68 8.30 4.21 -16.64
CA GLY A 68 9.40 4.28 -17.60
C GLY A 68 9.32 3.26 -18.73
N VAL A 69 10.36 3.24 -19.55
CA VAL A 69 10.53 2.29 -20.68
C VAL A 69 11.74 1.37 -20.47
N ASP A 70 12.72 1.81 -19.69
CA ASP A 70 13.94 1.06 -19.40
C ASP A 70 14.00 0.70 -17.92
N ARG A 71 14.14 -0.58 -17.63
CA ARG A 71 14.28 -1.11 -16.26
C ARG A 71 15.53 -0.59 -15.55
N GLY A 72 16.61 -0.27 -16.29
CA GLY A 72 17.82 0.33 -15.75
C GLY A 72 17.63 1.76 -15.24
N ALA A 73 16.52 2.41 -15.61
CA ALA A 73 16.18 3.76 -15.16
C ALA A 73 15.49 3.79 -13.79
N GLN A 74 15.32 2.65 -13.12
CA GLN A 74 14.65 2.56 -11.84
C GLN A 74 15.18 1.37 -11.01
N TRP A 75 15.05 1.45 -9.70
CA TRP A 75 15.44 0.38 -8.77
C TRP A 75 14.65 -0.90 -9.02
N PRO A 76 15.31 -2.04 -9.29
CA PRO A 76 14.60 -3.31 -9.55
C PRO A 76 13.72 -3.76 -8.39
N GLY A 77 14.13 -3.50 -7.15
CA GLY A 77 13.38 -3.84 -5.94
C GLY A 77 12.03 -3.14 -5.81
N SER A 78 11.89 -1.95 -6.42
CA SER A 78 10.66 -1.16 -6.29
C SER A 78 9.43 -1.84 -6.90
N ARG A 79 9.59 -2.76 -7.86
CA ARG A 79 8.49 -3.58 -8.37
C ARG A 79 7.86 -4.42 -7.28
N VAL A 80 8.65 -5.17 -6.52
CA VAL A 80 8.17 -6.02 -5.43
C VAL A 80 7.69 -5.16 -4.25
N ILE A 81 8.40 -4.08 -3.94
CA ILE A 81 7.98 -3.14 -2.90
C ILE A 81 6.61 -2.52 -3.22
N SER A 82 6.31 -2.20 -4.49
CA SER A 82 4.98 -1.71 -4.87
C SER A 82 3.88 -2.73 -4.56
N ALA A 83 4.13 -4.02 -4.81
CA ALA A 83 3.19 -5.10 -4.49
C ALA A 83 3.01 -5.29 -2.97
N GLN A 84 4.10 -5.22 -2.19
CA GLN A 84 4.03 -5.25 -0.73
C GLN A 84 3.23 -4.06 -0.17
N LYS A 85 3.44 -2.86 -0.69
CA LYS A 85 2.68 -1.66 -0.30
C LYS A 85 1.21 -1.79 -0.63
N ALA A 86 0.86 -2.33 -1.82
CA ALA A 86 -0.53 -2.61 -2.20
C ALA A 86 -1.18 -3.60 -1.22
N ASN A 87 -0.50 -4.72 -0.92
CA ASN A 87 -0.95 -5.70 0.05
C ASN A 87 -1.15 -5.07 1.44
N THR A 88 -0.23 -4.25 1.90
CA THR A 88 -0.29 -3.61 3.22
C THR A 88 -1.45 -2.61 3.31
N GLY A 89 -1.59 -1.71 2.33
CA GLY A 89 -2.71 -0.76 2.28
C GLY A 89 -4.07 -1.46 2.26
N ASN A 90 -4.17 -2.58 1.54
CA ASN A 90 -5.34 -3.45 1.53
C ASN A 90 -5.61 -4.10 2.90
N SER A 91 -4.58 -4.71 3.50
CA SER A 91 -4.73 -5.56 4.69
C SER A 91 -5.03 -4.76 5.97
N PHE A 92 -4.59 -3.51 6.05
CA PHE A 92 -4.76 -2.64 7.22
C PHE A 92 -5.85 -1.58 7.05
N SER A 93 -6.70 -1.71 6.02
CA SER A 93 -7.84 -0.84 5.80
C SER A 93 -9.14 -1.63 5.84
N LEU A 94 -10.19 -1.02 6.40
CA LEU A 94 -11.50 -1.61 6.62
C LEU A 94 -12.58 -0.87 5.81
N ASP A 95 -13.72 -1.52 5.57
CA ASP A 95 -14.90 -0.84 5.02
C ASP A 95 -15.26 0.39 5.83
N GLY A 96 -15.64 1.47 5.16
CA GLY A 96 -16.06 2.70 5.81
C GLY A 96 -17.34 2.57 6.64
N SER A 97 -18.08 1.47 6.49
CA SER A 97 -19.21 1.08 7.33
C SER A 97 -18.80 0.21 8.52
N ALA A 98 -17.54 -0.28 8.57
CA ALA A 98 -17.08 -1.09 9.68
C ALA A 98 -17.10 -0.23 10.96
N SER A 99 -17.96 -0.60 11.89
CA SER A 99 -17.97 -0.02 13.23
C SER A 99 -17.18 -0.92 14.17
N SER A 100 -16.49 -0.34 15.15
CA SER A 100 -16.09 -1.10 16.31
C SER A 100 -17.32 -1.74 16.94
N ASN A 101 -17.18 -2.87 17.59
CA ASN A 101 -18.30 -3.59 18.24
C ASN A 101 -18.96 -2.82 19.41
N GLY A 102 -18.62 -1.55 19.61
CA GLY A 102 -19.25 -0.66 20.58
C GLY A 102 -19.02 -1.01 22.06
N SER A 103 -18.20 -2.02 22.36
CA SER A 103 -18.12 -2.63 23.71
C SER A 103 -16.93 -2.17 24.55
N GLY A 104 -16.10 -1.24 24.08
CA GLY A 104 -14.92 -0.75 24.79
C GLY A 104 -15.08 0.66 25.32
N PRO A 105 -14.29 1.07 26.34
CA PRO A 105 -14.24 2.47 26.73
C PRO A 105 -13.78 3.33 25.56
N ALA A 106 -14.54 4.39 25.28
CA ALA A 106 -14.11 5.40 24.32
C ALA A 106 -12.79 6.01 24.83
N PHE A 107 -11.71 5.83 24.07
CA PHE A 107 -10.50 6.61 24.28
C PHE A 107 -10.73 8.00 23.65
N PRO A 108 -10.85 9.06 24.43
CA PRO A 108 -10.88 10.39 23.85
C PRO A 108 -9.55 10.69 23.13
N PRO A 109 -9.56 11.23 21.90
CA PRO A 109 -10.71 11.73 21.14
C PRO A 109 -11.35 10.69 20.18
N LEU A 110 -11.02 9.43 20.32
CA LEU A 110 -11.37 8.34 19.39
C LEU A 110 -12.65 7.64 19.85
N ALA A 111 -13.80 8.27 19.69
CA ALA A 111 -15.06 7.57 19.76
C ALA A 111 -15.18 6.67 18.51
N HIS A 112 -15.06 5.37 18.70
CA HIS A 112 -15.32 4.28 17.74
C HIS A 112 -15.39 4.72 16.26
N PRO A 113 -14.30 4.65 15.49
CA PRO A 113 -14.29 5.16 14.13
C PRO A 113 -15.27 4.40 13.24
N ALA A 114 -16.02 5.13 12.43
CA ALA A 114 -16.76 4.55 11.32
C ALA A 114 -15.75 4.24 10.21
N GLY A 115 -15.32 2.98 10.14
CA GLY A 115 -14.27 2.55 9.23
C GLY A 115 -12.86 3.00 9.64
N LEU A 116 -11.88 2.44 9.01
CA LEU A 116 -10.47 2.78 9.21
C LEU A 116 -9.72 2.60 7.90
N ALA A 117 -9.14 3.66 7.37
CA ALA A 117 -8.22 3.60 6.25
C ALA A 117 -6.82 3.95 6.75
N LEU A 118 -5.84 3.08 6.47
CA LEU A 118 -4.44 3.30 6.78
C LEU A 118 -3.61 3.24 5.50
N SER A 119 -2.93 4.34 5.21
CA SER A 119 -1.82 4.25 4.26
C SER A 119 -0.62 3.57 4.89
N THR A 120 0.28 3.06 4.07
CA THR A 120 1.55 2.50 4.58
C THR A 120 2.40 3.55 5.31
N ALA A 121 2.23 4.84 5.00
CA ALA A 121 2.86 5.93 5.73
C ALA A 121 2.38 6.02 7.18
N ASN A 122 1.10 5.74 7.44
CA ASN A 122 0.51 5.81 8.77
C ASN A 122 0.99 4.68 9.70
N LEU A 123 1.61 3.64 9.15
CA LEU A 123 2.16 2.52 9.92
C LEU A 123 3.62 2.74 10.33
N TRP A 124 4.32 3.72 9.74
CA TRP A 124 5.76 3.91 9.95
C TRP A 124 6.12 4.04 11.44
N TYR A 125 5.42 4.91 12.17
CA TYR A 125 5.73 5.17 13.57
C TYR A 125 5.48 3.94 14.46
N ALA A 126 4.38 3.24 14.25
CA ALA A 126 3.98 2.10 15.08
C ALA A 126 4.94 0.90 15.02
N VAL A 127 5.73 0.77 13.95
CA VAL A 127 6.69 -0.33 13.76
C VAL A 127 8.12 0.01 14.20
N GLN A 128 8.38 1.23 14.65
CA GLN A 128 9.69 1.61 15.16
C GLN A 128 10.02 0.89 16.48
N PRO A 129 11.29 0.77 16.88
CA PRO A 129 11.65 0.23 18.18
C PRO A 129 10.87 0.90 19.32
N GLY A 130 10.17 0.09 20.14
CA GLY A 130 9.25 0.57 21.18
C GLY A 130 7.83 0.86 20.70
N GLY A 131 7.54 0.78 19.42
CA GLY A 131 6.19 0.91 18.86
C GLY A 131 5.33 -0.33 19.08
N SER A 132 4.00 -0.15 19.03
CA SER A 132 3.01 -1.21 19.31
C SER A 132 2.99 -2.33 18.25
N LEU A 133 3.52 -2.09 17.06
CA LEU A 133 3.57 -3.03 15.94
C LEU A 133 5.03 -3.37 15.55
N PHE A 134 5.99 -3.17 16.45
CA PHE A 134 7.38 -3.56 16.19
C PHE A 134 7.48 -5.04 15.80
N GLY A 135 8.19 -5.35 14.73
CA GLY A 135 8.30 -6.71 14.16
C GLY A 135 7.22 -7.08 13.15
N LEU A 136 6.29 -6.18 12.82
CA LEU A 136 5.21 -6.45 11.86
C LEU A 136 5.74 -6.89 10.48
N GLN A 137 6.79 -6.25 9.98
CA GLN A 137 7.37 -6.53 8.65
C GLN A 137 8.07 -7.89 8.63
N GLU A 138 8.78 -8.24 9.70
CA GLU A 138 9.53 -9.48 9.84
C GLU A 138 8.59 -10.69 10.00
N SER A 139 7.43 -10.50 10.63
CA SER A 139 6.42 -11.54 10.82
C SER A 139 5.52 -11.76 9.59
N ASN A 140 5.67 -10.93 8.56
CA ASN A 140 4.89 -11.00 7.31
C ASN A 140 5.84 -11.00 6.10
N PRO A 141 6.55 -12.10 5.84
CA PRO A 141 7.52 -12.17 4.75
C PRO A 141 6.82 -12.15 3.38
N VAL A 142 7.56 -11.66 2.38
CA VAL A 142 7.14 -11.75 0.99
C VAL A 142 7.35 -13.19 0.48
N ASP A 143 6.45 -13.66 -0.39
CA ASP A 143 6.64 -14.89 -1.16
C ASP A 143 7.66 -14.64 -2.28
N THR A 144 8.92 -15.01 -2.04
CA THR A 144 10.01 -14.77 -2.98
C THR A 144 9.88 -15.60 -4.25
N GLY A 145 9.25 -16.79 -4.20
CA GLY A 145 9.00 -17.63 -5.36
C GLY A 145 8.08 -16.95 -6.38
N ASN A 146 7.05 -16.28 -5.91
CA ASN A 146 6.15 -15.48 -6.74
C ASN A 146 6.74 -14.10 -7.08
N ALA A 147 7.37 -13.41 -6.12
CA ALA A 147 7.86 -12.05 -6.29
C ALA A 147 8.86 -11.89 -7.45
N TYR A 148 9.74 -12.88 -7.65
CA TYR A 148 10.80 -12.82 -8.66
C TYR A 148 10.58 -13.80 -9.83
N ARG A 149 9.37 -14.34 -9.97
CA ARG A 149 9.01 -15.30 -11.02
C ARG A 149 9.03 -14.67 -12.41
N GLY A 150 9.31 -15.53 -13.40
CA GLY A 150 9.18 -15.28 -14.82
C GLY A 150 10.25 -14.35 -15.41
N PRO A 151 10.17 -14.10 -16.73
CA PRO A 151 11.17 -13.32 -17.42
C PRO A 151 11.06 -11.83 -17.10
N SER A 152 12.18 -11.21 -16.78
CA SER A 152 12.23 -9.79 -16.45
C SER A 152 11.81 -8.85 -17.59
N SER A 153 11.84 -9.31 -18.82
CA SER A 153 11.33 -8.56 -19.99
C SER A 153 9.82 -8.32 -19.96
N ALA A 154 9.08 -9.13 -19.16
CA ALA A 154 7.63 -8.98 -18.99
C ALA A 154 7.27 -8.06 -17.81
N TYR A 155 8.23 -7.67 -16.97
CA TYR A 155 7.98 -6.87 -15.77
C TYR A 155 7.46 -5.47 -16.11
N GLY A 156 6.38 -5.04 -15.43
CA GLY A 156 5.73 -3.76 -15.67
C GLY A 156 4.92 -3.67 -16.97
N THR A 157 4.64 -4.80 -17.61
CA THR A 157 3.81 -4.90 -18.81
C THR A 157 2.47 -5.58 -18.48
N ALA A 158 1.55 -5.63 -19.45
CA ALA A 158 0.28 -6.36 -19.34
C ALA A 158 0.45 -7.87 -19.06
N ARG A 159 1.66 -8.41 -19.22
CA ARG A 159 2.01 -9.82 -18.98
C ARG A 159 2.94 -9.98 -17.78
N ASP A 160 2.92 -9.04 -16.84
CA ASP A 160 3.76 -9.14 -15.65
C ASP A 160 3.47 -10.43 -14.88
N PRO A 161 4.50 -11.26 -14.58
CA PRO A 161 4.31 -12.55 -13.92
C PRO A 161 3.77 -12.48 -12.47
N LEU A 162 3.70 -11.31 -11.85
CA LEU A 162 3.01 -11.15 -10.56
C LEU A 162 1.49 -11.28 -10.68
N VAL A 163 0.92 -10.94 -11.85
CA VAL A 163 -0.54 -10.94 -12.04
C VAL A 163 -1.09 -12.35 -11.83
N GLY A 164 -2.16 -12.43 -11.03
CA GLY A 164 -2.78 -13.68 -10.61
C GLY A 164 -2.09 -14.37 -9.42
N ARG A 165 -1.10 -13.75 -8.80
CA ARG A 165 -0.35 -14.31 -7.67
C ARG A 165 -0.54 -13.49 -6.41
N LYS A 166 -0.34 -14.12 -5.25
CA LYS A 166 -0.26 -13.47 -3.94
C LYS A 166 1.20 -13.26 -3.59
N ILE A 167 1.58 -12.01 -3.33
CA ILE A 167 2.96 -11.67 -2.99
C ILE A 167 3.15 -11.65 -1.47
N GLY A 168 2.11 -11.26 -0.74
CA GLY A 168 2.21 -11.05 0.70
C GLY A 168 3.16 -9.91 1.05
N GLY A 169 3.81 -10.03 2.19
CA GLY A 169 4.72 -9.04 2.72
C GLY A 169 4.03 -7.80 3.30
N VAL A 170 4.74 -7.09 4.16
CA VAL A 170 4.32 -5.80 4.73
C VAL A 170 5.41 -4.77 4.49
N ASN A 171 5.02 -3.59 4.03
CA ASN A 171 5.90 -2.44 3.86
C ASN A 171 5.23 -1.20 4.47
N VAL A 172 5.96 -0.44 5.29
CA VAL A 172 5.41 0.53 6.24
C VAL A 172 5.92 1.96 6.02
N PHE A 173 6.26 2.31 4.82
CA PHE A 173 6.54 3.70 4.42
C PHE A 173 5.68 4.08 3.20
N GLY A 174 5.52 5.37 2.96
CA GLY A 174 4.53 5.92 2.01
C GLY A 174 4.48 5.25 0.65
N GLY A 175 3.30 5.26 0.04
CA GLY A 175 3.02 4.73 -1.30
C GLY A 175 2.00 3.60 -1.37
N GLY A 176 1.52 3.07 -0.24
CA GLY A 176 0.44 2.08 -0.21
C GLY A 176 -0.86 2.68 0.31
N LEU A 177 -1.98 2.42 -0.37
CA LEU A 177 -3.31 2.94 -0.06
C LEU A 177 -4.37 1.87 -0.27
N GLY A 178 -5.40 1.85 0.59
CA GLY A 178 -6.62 1.11 0.32
C GLY A 178 -7.38 1.69 -0.88
N LEU A 179 -8.01 0.83 -1.69
CA LEU A 179 -8.87 1.23 -2.80
C LEU A 179 -10.33 1.12 -2.37
N TYR A 180 -11.07 2.22 -2.50
CA TYR A 180 -12.45 2.33 -2.05
C TYR A 180 -13.38 2.67 -3.21
N ALA A 181 -14.32 1.76 -3.49
CA ALA A 181 -15.45 2.00 -4.38
C ALA A 181 -16.55 2.79 -3.67
N ALA A 182 -17.56 3.21 -4.43
CA ALA A 182 -18.73 3.90 -3.90
C ALA A 182 -19.34 3.19 -2.69
N GLY A 183 -19.88 3.96 -1.75
CA GLY A 183 -20.40 3.44 -0.48
C GLY A 183 -19.30 3.10 0.54
N LYS A 184 -18.08 3.60 0.34
CA LYS A 184 -16.92 3.38 1.22
C LYS A 184 -16.52 1.90 1.31
N LYS A 185 -16.76 1.15 0.25
CA LYS A 185 -16.46 -0.27 0.19
C LYS A 185 -15.00 -0.46 -0.22
N ILE A 186 -14.20 -1.07 0.67
CA ILE A 186 -12.83 -1.43 0.30
C ILE A 186 -12.83 -2.62 -0.66
N VAL A 187 -12.15 -2.47 -1.79
CA VAL A 187 -12.14 -3.46 -2.88
C VAL A 187 -10.75 -4.01 -3.17
N GLY A 188 -9.72 -3.46 -2.55
CA GLY A 188 -8.34 -3.89 -2.76
C GLY A 188 -7.33 -2.86 -2.26
N GLY A 189 -6.13 -2.91 -2.79
CA GLY A 189 -5.04 -1.98 -2.47
C GLY A 189 -4.23 -1.56 -3.69
N LEU A 190 -3.66 -0.37 -3.59
CA LEU A 190 -2.73 0.22 -4.54
C LEU A 190 -1.38 0.44 -3.85
N GLY A 191 -0.30 0.07 -4.49
CA GLY A 191 1.05 0.38 -4.00
C GLY A 191 1.93 0.95 -5.09
N LEU A 192 2.66 2.00 -4.74
CA LEU A 192 3.65 2.65 -5.59
C LEU A 192 5.02 2.67 -4.92
N SER A 193 6.06 2.51 -5.74
CA SER A 193 7.43 2.60 -5.29
C SER A 193 8.36 2.99 -6.43
N GLY A 194 9.34 3.82 -6.15
CA GLY A 194 10.31 4.24 -7.15
C GLY A 194 11.02 5.55 -6.83
N ASP A 195 10.57 6.27 -5.81
CA ASP A 195 11.16 7.53 -5.38
C ASP A 195 11.28 7.54 -3.84
N THR A 196 11.40 8.70 -3.23
CA THR A 196 11.27 8.85 -1.78
C THR A 196 9.90 8.38 -1.33
N SER A 197 9.78 7.88 -0.10
CA SER A 197 8.50 7.39 0.42
C SER A 197 7.41 8.47 0.43
N CYS A 198 7.78 9.75 0.51
CA CYS A 198 6.84 10.86 0.44
C CYS A 198 6.31 11.04 -1.00
N ALA A 199 7.19 11.06 -2.00
CA ALA A 199 6.80 11.14 -3.40
C ALA A 199 6.00 9.90 -3.84
N ASP A 200 6.40 8.70 -3.39
CA ASP A 200 5.65 7.47 -3.59
C ASP A 200 4.19 7.62 -3.10
N HIS A 201 3.99 8.22 -1.91
CA HIS A 201 2.67 8.46 -1.36
C HIS A 201 1.86 9.47 -2.18
N PHE A 202 2.46 10.59 -2.58
CA PHE A 202 1.76 11.63 -3.36
C PHE A 202 1.35 11.13 -4.73
N ILE A 203 2.20 10.37 -5.39
CA ILE A 203 1.89 9.75 -6.68
C ILE A 203 0.78 8.69 -6.49
N ALA A 204 0.86 7.85 -5.45
CA ALA A 204 -0.17 6.86 -5.14
C ALA A 204 -1.54 7.51 -4.90
N TRP A 205 -1.57 8.62 -4.16
CA TRP A 205 -2.79 9.40 -3.93
C TRP A 205 -3.43 9.86 -5.23
N ARG A 206 -2.63 10.47 -6.13
CA ARG A 206 -3.10 10.93 -7.45
C ARG A 206 -3.58 9.77 -8.32
N VAL A 207 -2.87 8.63 -8.33
CA VAL A 207 -3.29 7.43 -9.06
C VAL A 207 -4.62 6.93 -8.55
N ARG A 208 -4.81 6.80 -7.22
CA ARG A 208 -6.08 6.37 -6.61
C ARG A 208 -7.24 7.29 -7.00
N ASN A 209 -7.03 8.60 -6.96
CA ASN A 209 -8.02 9.60 -7.38
C ASN A 209 -8.35 9.52 -8.88
N LEU A 210 -7.33 9.40 -9.76
CA LEU A 210 -7.54 9.23 -11.21
C LEU A 210 -8.29 7.94 -11.57
N LEU A 211 -8.18 6.91 -10.74
CA LEU A 211 -8.89 5.65 -10.90
C LEU A 211 -10.31 5.69 -10.29
N SER A 212 -10.70 6.81 -9.66
CA SER A 212 -11.98 6.96 -8.94
C SER A 212 -12.21 5.84 -7.90
N LEU A 213 -11.16 5.48 -7.17
CA LEU A 213 -11.19 4.47 -6.10
C LEU A 213 -10.80 5.07 -4.75
N ASP A 214 -11.22 6.29 -4.51
CA ASP A 214 -10.97 7.09 -3.31
C ASP A 214 -12.27 7.52 -2.60
N HIS A 215 -13.33 6.69 -2.66
CA HIS A 215 -14.61 6.95 -2.00
C HIS A 215 -14.52 6.67 -0.49
N LEU A 216 -13.81 7.51 0.25
CA LEU A 216 -13.63 7.39 1.71
C LEU A 216 -13.99 8.65 2.51
N ALA A 217 -14.75 9.58 1.95
CA ALA A 217 -15.22 10.74 2.70
C ALA A 217 -16.05 10.30 3.93
N GLY A 218 -15.67 10.80 5.12
CA GLY A 218 -16.30 10.44 6.39
C GLY A 218 -15.81 9.11 7.00
N VAL A 219 -14.77 8.46 6.45
CA VAL A 219 -13.97 7.47 7.16
C VAL A 219 -13.14 8.20 8.22
N PHE A 220 -12.84 7.54 9.33
CA PHE A 220 -12.08 8.14 10.42
C PHE A 220 -10.73 8.72 9.92
N PRO A 221 -10.48 10.03 10.13
CA PRO A 221 -9.32 10.69 9.57
C PRO A 221 -8.09 10.54 10.49
N VAL A 222 -7.31 9.47 10.34
CA VAL A 222 -6.05 9.28 11.09
C VAL A 222 -5.04 10.40 10.80
N SER A 223 -5.14 11.05 9.64
CA SER A 223 -4.33 12.20 9.26
C SER A 223 -4.71 13.50 10.00
N GLY A 224 -5.87 13.54 10.67
CA GLY A 224 -6.48 14.76 11.20
C GLY A 224 -7.17 15.62 10.15
N ASP A 225 -7.14 15.25 8.87
CA ASP A 225 -7.79 15.94 7.75
C ASP A 225 -8.95 15.09 7.20
N ALA A 226 -10.18 15.51 7.47
CA ALA A 226 -11.38 14.79 7.01
C ALA A 226 -11.51 14.72 5.47
N ALA A 227 -10.88 15.65 4.75
CA ALA A 227 -10.85 15.62 3.30
C ALA A 227 -9.80 14.62 2.75
N ARG A 228 -8.88 14.14 3.61
CA ARG A 228 -7.79 13.23 3.24
C ARG A 228 -7.50 12.25 4.37
N PRO A 229 -8.44 11.33 4.70
CA PRO A 229 -8.43 10.55 5.93
C PRO A 229 -7.15 9.75 6.19
N ASP A 230 -6.60 9.09 5.18
CA ASP A 230 -5.41 8.23 5.23
C ASP A 230 -4.15 8.90 4.64
N ASN A 231 -4.12 10.24 4.63
CA ASN A 231 -2.96 10.97 4.12
C ASN A 231 -1.72 10.75 4.99
N ILE A 232 -0.56 11.00 4.40
CA ILE A 232 0.72 11.01 5.11
C ILE A 232 0.75 12.13 6.17
N VAL A 233 1.30 11.83 7.36
CA VAL A 233 1.37 12.74 8.50
C VAL A 233 2.84 13.05 8.81
N PHE A 234 3.18 14.33 8.94
CA PHE A 234 4.54 14.80 9.26
C PHE A 234 4.59 15.50 10.63
N ASP A 235 4.13 14.78 11.66
CA ASP A 235 4.04 15.28 13.02
C ASP A 235 5.20 14.85 13.94
N LEU A 236 6.22 14.18 13.38
CA LEU A 236 7.35 13.71 14.17
C LEU A 236 8.14 14.86 14.78
N THR A 237 8.37 14.77 16.08
CA THR A 237 9.21 15.68 16.85
C THR A 237 10.37 14.92 17.48
N PRO A 238 11.54 15.56 17.75
CA PRO A 238 12.59 14.94 18.52
C PRO A 238 12.07 14.47 19.88
N ASN A 239 12.56 13.31 20.35
CA ASN A 239 12.23 12.82 21.69
C ASN A 239 12.75 13.80 22.74
N ALA A 240 11.87 14.31 23.61
CA ALA A 240 12.21 15.27 24.65
C ALA A 240 13.19 14.70 25.72
N PHE A 241 13.34 13.39 25.78
CA PHE A 241 14.23 12.70 26.74
C PHE A 241 15.59 12.35 26.18
N GLY A 242 15.90 12.80 24.96
CA GLY A 242 17.18 12.54 24.30
C GLY A 242 17.24 11.11 23.73
N GLY A 243 17.67 11.01 22.49
CA GLY A 243 17.79 9.76 21.75
C GLY A 243 17.51 10.00 20.26
N PRO A 244 17.79 9.02 19.39
CA PRO A 244 17.51 9.13 17.97
C PRO A 244 16.01 9.03 17.66
N ASP A 245 15.17 8.76 18.66
CA ASP A 245 13.78 8.43 18.47
C ASP A 245 12.94 9.68 18.28
N SER A 246 12.16 9.70 17.22
CA SER A 246 11.15 10.72 16.96
C SER A 246 9.83 10.30 17.62
N PHE A 247 9.08 11.27 18.12
CA PHE A 247 7.76 11.06 18.72
C PHE A 247 6.67 11.59 17.79
N SER A 248 5.64 10.78 17.52
CA SER A 248 4.43 11.17 16.82
C SER A 248 3.28 11.30 17.81
N PRO A 249 2.77 12.51 18.09
CA PRO A 249 1.64 12.71 19.01
C PRO A 249 0.38 11.94 18.61
N GLY A 250 0.13 11.84 17.30
CA GLY A 250 -1.01 11.09 16.75
C GLY A 250 -0.77 9.59 16.61
N GLY A 251 0.48 9.14 16.68
CA GLY A 251 0.85 7.73 16.50
C GLY A 251 0.93 7.28 15.04
N PHE A 252 0.69 8.15 14.06
CA PHE A 252 0.59 7.84 12.63
C PHE A 252 1.63 8.56 11.76
N GLY A 253 2.65 9.17 12.38
CA GLY A 253 3.62 10.01 11.70
C GLY A 253 4.66 9.25 10.90
N GLN A 254 5.17 9.90 9.84
CA GLN A 254 6.29 9.48 9.04
C GLN A 254 7.31 10.62 8.95
N PRO A 255 8.62 10.34 8.82
CA PRO A 255 9.64 11.36 8.58
C PRO A 255 9.42 12.11 7.27
N LYS A 256 9.80 13.39 7.25
CA LYS A 256 9.92 14.13 6.00
C LYS A 256 11.04 13.57 5.14
N CYS A 257 10.86 13.64 3.83
CA CYS A 257 11.82 13.20 2.83
C CYS A 257 12.61 14.36 2.25
N ILE A 258 13.60 14.05 1.40
CA ILE A 258 14.20 15.05 0.52
C ILE A 258 13.12 15.61 -0.40
N ASN A 259 13.06 16.93 -0.55
CA ASN A 259 12.07 17.62 -1.37
C ASN A 259 10.65 17.11 -1.10
N THR A 260 10.27 17.15 0.18
CA THR A 260 8.93 16.75 0.62
C THR A 260 7.89 17.70 0.04
N GLY A 261 6.89 17.16 -0.66
CA GLY A 261 5.73 17.90 -1.13
C GLY A 261 4.81 18.36 0.03
N ASN A 262 3.79 19.12 -0.30
CA ASN A 262 2.77 19.55 0.68
C ASN A 262 1.55 18.61 0.61
N PRO A 263 1.27 17.79 1.64
CA PRO A 263 0.15 16.85 1.65
C PRO A 263 -1.23 17.52 1.54
N ALA A 264 -1.35 18.80 1.93
CA ALA A 264 -2.59 19.54 1.82
C ALA A 264 -2.98 19.91 0.37
N THR A 265 -2.05 19.80 -0.59
CA THR A 265 -2.32 20.07 -2.01
C THR A 265 -2.87 18.86 -2.77
N LEU A 266 -2.90 17.69 -2.15
CA LEU A 266 -3.50 16.51 -2.75
C LEU A 266 -5.03 16.68 -2.89
N PRO A 267 -5.68 16.10 -3.92
CA PRO A 267 -7.12 16.20 -4.06
C PRO A 267 -7.86 15.64 -2.84
N ALA A 268 -9.01 16.23 -2.51
CA ALA A 268 -9.91 15.66 -1.51
C ALA A 268 -10.48 14.34 -2.01
N VAL A 269 -10.73 13.41 -1.08
CA VAL A 269 -11.37 12.13 -1.40
C VAL A 269 -12.85 12.30 -1.76
N GLN A 270 -13.38 11.34 -2.51
CA GLN A 270 -14.77 11.35 -2.97
C GLN A 270 -15.73 10.82 -1.88
N PRO A 271 -17.02 11.24 -1.93
CA PRO A 271 -18.09 10.71 -1.09
C PRO A 271 -18.34 9.21 -1.23
#